data_d40d3fe8fd58ce642f38f778ac9deffb
#
_entry.id   d40d3fe8fd58ce642f38f778ac9deffb
#
_cell.length_a   1.000
_cell.length_b   1.000
_cell.length_c   1.000
_cell.angle_alpha   90.00
_cell.angle_beta   90.00
_cell.angle_gamma   90.00
#
_symmetry.space_group_name_H-M   'P 1'
#
loop_
_entity.id
_entity.type
_entity.pdbx_description
1 polymer ?
#
loop_
_entity_poly.entity_id
_entity_poly.type
_entity_poly.pdbx_seq_one_letter_code
_entity_poly.pdbx_strand_id
1 'polypeptide(L)'
;MKRLFSIILLLLVSISFLTAQNTDNEETPDDYYEDISYKANGAGDQYIKIALMGMFPLNFGDKLSTGGAAEIGYHRFVSEYFALGFDVQFGYNPTIGSNMFTYVPMTFTGTFQPYIGNFEFPLTFGIGAALESYLNRNYFPGLILKGQAGFFYRVAESWSFGVESEYMYMPQWYADHKEWNDYGLFLSAGLIARYHF
;
A
#
# COMPACT_ATOMS: atom_id res chain seq x y z
N MET A 1 19.59 -14.82 -3.84
CA MET A 1 18.76 -14.23 -2.78
C MET A 1 19.57 -13.68 -1.60
N LYS A 2 20.53 -14.43 -0.98
CA LYS A 2 21.32 -13.93 0.17
C LYS A 2 22.13 -12.64 -0.12
N ARG A 3 22.66 -12.47 -1.34
CA ARG A 3 23.45 -11.28 -1.73
C ARG A 3 22.59 -10.02 -1.90
N LEU A 4 21.35 -10.16 -2.36
CA LEU A 4 20.42 -9.03 -2.51
C LEU A 4 19.98 -8.48 -1.15
N PHE A 5 19.71 -9.37 -0.20
CA PHE A 5 19.35 -9.01 1.17
C PHE A 5 20.49 -8.28 1.89
N SER A 6 21.74 -8.71 1.67
CA SER A 6 22.94 -8.02 2.23
C SER A 6 23.11 -6.61 1.66
N ILE A 7 22.81 -6.39 0.38
CA ILE A 7 22.95 -5.07 -0.26
C ILE A 7 21.88 -4.10 0.29
N ILE A 8 20.63 -4.58 0.45
CA ILE A 8 19.54 -3.76 1.02
C ILE A 8 19.84 -3.42 2.49
N LEU A 9 20.35 -4.35 3.28
CA LEU A 9 20.74 -4.12 4.66
C LEU A 9 21.90 -3.12 4.76
N LEU A 10 22.89 -3.20 3.84
CA LEU A 10 24.02 -2.27 3.79
C LEU A 10 23.58 -0.84 3.40
N LEU A 11 22.61 -0.71 2.48
CA LEU A 11 22.00 0.58 2.11
C LEU A 11 21.24 1.21 3.28
N LEU A 12 20.48 0.43 4.04
CA LEU A 12 19.77 0.92 5.23
C LEU A 12 20.73 1.37 6.34
N VAL A 13 21.84 0.67 6.55
CA VAL A 13 22.88 1.05 7.52
C VAL A 13 23.64 2.31 7.07
N SER A 14 23.90 2.48 5.77
CA SER A 14 24.60 3.67 5.25
C SER A 14 23.76 4.96 5.37
N ILE A 15 22.45 4.87 5.28
CA ILE A 15 21.54 6.01 5.50
C ILE A 15 21.58 6.46 6.98
N SER A 16 21.69 5.52 7.91
CA SER A 16 21.81 5.83 9.37
C SER A 16 23.12 6.52 9.73
N PHE A 17 24.20 6.29 9.00
CA PHE A 17 25.51 6.94 9.23
C PHE A 17 25.60 8.35 8.66
N LEU A 18 24.85 8.69 7.62
CA LEU A 18 24.84 10.05 7.04
C LEU A 18 24.15 11.08 7.95
N THR A 19 23.22 10.65 8.81
CA THR A 19 22.55 11.52 9.78
C THR A 19 23.37 11.74 11.06
N ALA A 20 24.40 10.93 11.33
CA ALA A 20 25.21 11.00 12.55
C ALA A 20 26.46 11.91 12.46
N GLN A 21 26.81 12.45 11.30
CA GLN A 21 28.03 13.23 11.11
C GLN A 21 27.86 14.76 11.15
N ASN A 22 26.67 15.29 11.45
CA ASN A 22 26.46 16.74 11.53
C ASN A 22 26.27 17.26 12.96
N THR A 23 26.90 16.63 13.93
CA THR A 23 26.84 17.13 15.32
C THR A 23 28.26 17.32 15.85
N ASP A 24 28.95 18.35 15.38
CA ASP A 24 30.01 18.99 16.15
C ASP A 24 30.11 20.47 15.77
N ASN A 25 29.95 21.28 16.81
CA ASN A 25 30.18 22.71 16.97
C ASN A 25 29.03 23.66 16.63
N GLU A 26 28.27 24.08 17.67
CA GLU A 26 28.41 25.43 18.19
C GLU A 26 27.49 25.63 19.40
N GLU A 27 27.91 26.53 20.25
CA GLU A 27 27.46 26.90 21.58
C GLU A 27 25.95 27.16 21.69
N THR A 28 25.42 26.70 22.83
CA THR A 28 24.06 26.94 23.30
C THR A 28 23.64 28.39 23.30
N PRO A 29 22.44 28.70 22.80
CA PRO A 29 21.47 29.42 23.59
C PRO A 29 20.20 28.59 23.78
N ASP A 30 19.78 28.50 25.02
CA ASP A 30 18.46 28.21 25.56
C ASP A 30 17.47 27.38 24.71
N ASP A 31 17.24 26.16 25.15
CA ASP A 31 16.02 25.37 25.14
C ASP A 31 14.89 25.86 24.20
N TYR A 32 15.06 25.69 22.93
CA TYR A 32 13.96 25.45 22.01
C TYR A 32 14.01 23.99 21.57
N TYR A 33 13.65 23.06 22.46
CA TYR A 33 12.98 21.86 22.03
C TYR A 33 11.65 22.36 21.45
N GLU A 34 11.61 22.67 20.16
CA GLU A 34 10.36 22.63 19.45
C GLU A 34 9.84 21.21 19.66
N ASP A 35 8.90 21.11 20.60
CA ASP A 35 8.04 19.95 20.71
C ASP A 35 7.49 19.79 19.29
N ILE A 36 7.98 18.77 18.54
CA ILE A 36 7.45 18.44 17.21
C ILE A 36 6.04 17.96 17.49
N SER A 37 5.16 18.93 17.72
CA SER A 37 3.75 18.71 17.91
C SER A 37 3.23 18.14 16.61
N TYR A 38 2.95 16.83 16.60
CA TYR A 38 2.28 16.17 15.51
C TYR A 38 1.02 16.97 15.15
N LYS A 39 1.02 17.60 14.00
CA LYS A 39 -0.16 18.25 13.46
C LYS A 39 -1.08 17.17 12.95
N ALA A 40 -2.20 16.98 13.62
CA ALA A 40 -3.27 16.09 13.16
C ALA A 40 -3.67 16.45 11.72
N ASN A 41 -4.04 15.45 10.92
CA ASN A 41 -4.60 15.69 9.60
C ASN A 41 -5.90 16.50 9.74
N GLY A 42 -6.06 17.51 8.91
CA GLY A 42 -7.26 18.35 8.85
C GLY A 42 -8.06 18.12 7.58
N ALA A 43 -9.30 18.60 7.56
CA ALA A 43 -10.08 18.60 6.33
C ALA A 43 -9.37 19.43 5.25
N GLY A 44 -9.12 18.78 4.10
CA GLY A 44 -8.40 19.37 2.97
C GLY A 44 -6.96 18.87 2.80
N ASP A 45 -6.33 18.34 3.85
CA ASP A 45 -5.00 17.75 3.75
C ASP A 45 -5.00 16.55 2.81
N GLN A 46 -3.88 16.35 2.13
CA GLN A 46 -3.76 15.38 1.05
C GLN A 46 -2.50 14.55 1.21
N TYR A 47 -2.52 13.32 0.68
CA TYR A 47 -1.30 12.54 0.55
C TYR A 47 -1.31 11.67 -0.70
N ILE A 48 -0.11 11.42 -1.22
CA ILE A 48 0.16 10.39 -2.21
C ILE A 48 0.73 9.18 -1.49
N LYS A 49 0.19 8.00 -1.78
CA LYS A 49 0.63 6.71 -1.27
C LYS A 49 1.40 5.96 -2.35
N ILE A 50 2.53 5.37 -2.00
CA ILE A 50 3.29 4.42 -2.83
C ILE A 50 3.52 3.18 -1.99
N ALA A 51 3.16 2.01 -2.53
CA ALA A 51 3.30 0.73 -1.85
C ALA A 51 4.00 -0.31 -2.71
N LEU A 52 4.77 -1.18 -2.06
CA LEU A 52 5.35 -2.40 -2.63
C LEU A 52 4.95 -3.58 -1.75
N MET A 53 4.24 -4.54 -2.33
CA MET A 53 3.59 -5.61 -1.59
C MET A 53 3.90 -7.00 -2.17
N GLY A 54 3.96 -8.00 -1.30
CA GLY A 54 3.84 -9.40 -1.68
C GLY A 54 2.36 -9.77 -1.82
N MET A 55 2.01 -10.54 -2.86
CA MET A 55 0.64 -10.97 -3.16
C MET A 55 0.50 -12.48 -2.95
N PHE A 56 -0.41 -12.88 -2.08
CA PHE A 56 -0.65 -14.27 -1.68
C PHE A 56 -2.05 -14.68 -2.14
N PRO A 57 -2.18 -15.53 -3.19
CA PRO A 57 -3.48 -16.06 -3.61
C PRO A 57 -4.00 -17.05 -2.56
N LEU A 58 -5.27 -16.92 -2.15
CA LEU A 58 -5.82 -17.70 -1.05
C LEU A 58 -6.65 -18.91 -1.50
N ASN A 59 -7.34 -18.83 -2.64
CA ASN A 59 -8.30 -19.86 -3.08
C ASN A 59 -7.97 -20.50 -4.44
N PHE A 60 -6.74 -20.35 -4.91
CA PHE A 60 -6.33 -20.86 -6.23
C PHE A 60 -5.63 -22.23 -6.17
N GLY A 61 -5.39 -22.76 -4.94
CA GLY A 61 -4.59 -23.98 -4.76
C GLY A 61 -3.19 -23.80 -5.37
N ASP A 62 -2.71 -24.85 -6.05
CA ASP A 62 -1.40 -24.82 -6.71
C ASP A 62 -1.38 -24.08 -8.04
N LYS A 63 -2.54 -23.58 -8.54
CA LYS A 63 -2.64 -22.96 -9.87
C LYS A 63 -1.96 -21.60 -9.94
N LEU A 64 -1.85 -20.89 -8.82
CA LEU A 64 -1.32 -19.55 -8.73
C LEU A 64 -0.33 -19.45 -7.56
N SER A 65 0.89 -18.99 -7.84
CA SER A 65 1.95 -18.83 -6.84
C SER A 65 1.97 -17.42 -6.27
N THR A 66 2.67 -17.26 -5.15
CA THR A 66 2.94 -15.92 -4.57
C THR A 66 3.58 -15.00 -5.60
N GLY A 67 3.07 -13.80 -5.70
CA GLY A 67 3.52 -12.77 -6.62
C GLY A 67 3.90 -11.48 -5.91
N GLY A 68 3.76 -10.38 -6.62
CA GLY A 68 4.04 -9.05 -6.09
C GLY A 68 3.09 -8.00 -6.67
N ALA A 69 3.00 -6.86 -5.99
CA ALA A 69 2.26 -5.71 -6.45
C ALA A 69 2.96 -4.41 -6.10
N ALA A 70 2.72 -3.41 -6.94
CA ALA A 70 3.02 -2.01 -6.66
C ALA A 70 1.72 -1.21 -6.73
N GLU A 71 1.53 -0.25 -5.82
CA GLU A 71 0.35 0.59 -5.78
C GLU A 71 0.75 2.06 -5.68
N ILE A 72 0.00 2.91 -6.36
CA ILE A 72 0.01 4.35 -6.18
C ILE A 72 -1.41 4.81 -5.88
N GLY A 73 -1.56 5.67 -4.88
CA GLY A 73 -2.85 6.22 -4.46
C GLY A 73 -2.77 7.70 -4.17
N TYR A 74 -3.89 8.38 -4.38
CA TYR A 74 -4.12 9.75 -3.96
C TYR A 74 -5.29 9.81 -3.01
N HIS A 75 -5.11 10.47 -1.87
CA HIS A 75 -6.11 10.56 -0.81
C HIS A 75 -6.23 11.99 -0.32
N ARG A 76 -7.46 12.39 0.02
CA ARG A 76 -7.76 13.69 0.61
C ARG A 76 -8.62 13.53 1.86
N PHE A 77 -8.20 14.14 2.95
CA PHE A 77 -8.97 14.18 4.18
C PHE A 77 -10.21 15.06 4.01
N VAL A 78 -11.37 14.50 4.35
CA VAL A 78 -12.65 15.23 4.43
C VAL A 78 -12.96 15.64 5.87
N SER A 79 -12.28 15.02 6.83
CA SER A 79 -12.27 15.37 8.25
C SER A 79 -10.95 14.91 8.88
N GLU A 80 -10.75 15.16 10.17
CA GLU A 80 -9.55 14.75 10.91
C GLU A 80 -9.23 13.25 10.81
N TYR A 81 -10.27 12.40 10.75
CA TYR A 81 -10.12 10.94 10.76
C TYR A 81 -10.55 10.25 9.47
N PHE A 82 -11.18 10.97 8.53
CA PHE A 82 -11.70 10.36 7.31
C PHE A 82 -11.09 10.96 6.06
N ALA A 83 -10.56 10.09 5.21
CA ALA A 83 -10.08 10.46 3.88
C ALA A 83 -10.82 9.68 2.79
N LEU A 84 -10.98 10.30 1.63
CA LEU A 84 -11.42 9.67 0.39
C LEU A 84 -10.25 9.64 -0.57
N GLY A 85 -10.15 8.56 -1.37
CA GLY A 85 -9.03 8.39 -2.26
C GLY A 85 -9.35 7.56 -3.50
N PHE A 86 -8.32 7.45 -4.33
CA PHE A 86 -8.31 6.61 -5.51
C PHE A 86 -6.96 5.93 -5.61
N ASP A 87 -6.96 4.59 -5.73
CA ASP A 87 -5.77 3.77 -5.84
C ASP A 87 -5.73 3.06 -7.20
N VAL A 88 -4.54 2.98 -7.76
CA VAL A 88 -4.20 2.14 -8.91
C VAL A 88 -3.09 1.20 -8.48
N GLN A 89 -3.34 -0.10 -8.62
CA GLN A 89 -2.39 -1.13 -8.27
C GLN A 89 -2.00 -1.90 -9.54
N PHE A 90 -0.78 -2.37 -9.63
CA PHE A 90 -0.33 -3.33 -10.60
C PHE A 90 0.11 -4.59 -9.87
N GLY A 91 -0.58 -5.68 -10.09
CA GLY A 91 -0.30 -6.96 -9.47
C GLY A 91 0.07 -8.04 -10.48
N TYR A 92 0.92 -8.96 -10.07
CA TYR A 92 1.22 -10.15 -10.85
C TYR A 92 1.40 -11.37 -9.94
N ASN A 93 0.96 -12.53 -10.45
CA ASN A 93 1.18 -13.81 -9.81
C ASN A 93 1.63 -14.84 -10.87
N PRO A 94 2.74 -15.55 -10.67
CA PRO A 94 3.14 -16.65 -11.53
C PRO A 94 2.12 -17.80 -11.47
N THR A 95 1.86 -18.41 -12.63
CA THR A 95 0.99 -19.59 -12.74
C THR A 95 1.80 -20.85 -13.06
N ILE A 96 1.18 -22.02 -12.96
CA ILE A 96 1.76 -23.28 -13.41
C ILE A 96 2.13 -23.15 -14.90
N GLY A 97 3.30 -23.64 -15.31
CA GLY A 97 3.76 -23.63 -16.68
C GLY A 97 4.45 -22.34 -17.12
N SER A 98 5.00 -21.56 -16.17
CA SER A 98 5.76 -20.33 -16.43
C SER A 98 4.96 -19.19 -17.09
N ASN A 99 3.64 -19.23 -17.00
CA ASN A 99 2.76 -18.14 -17.39
C ASN A 99 2.58 -17.16 -16.22
N MET A 100 2.03 -15.98 -16.53
CA MET A 100 1.83 -14.92 -15.56
C MET A 100 0.37 -14.44 -15.62
N PHE A 101 -0.26 -14.36 -14.46
CA PHE A 101 -1.52 -13.66 -14.29
C PHE A 101 -1.21 -12.24 -13.84
N THR A 102 -1.66 -11.24 -14.59
CA THR A 102 -1.47 -9.82 -14.27
C THR A 102 -2.83 -9.15 -14.15
N TYR A 103 -2.91 -8.20 -13.24
CA TYR A 103 -4.13 -7.44 -13.00
C TYR A 103 -3.81 -6.02 -12.56
N VAL A 104 -4.68 -5.10 -12.94
CA VAL A 104 -4.58 -3.67 -12.62
C VAL A 104 -5.89 -3.22 -11.97
N PRO A 105 -6.03 -3.36 -10.65
CA PRO A 105 -7.11 -2.78 -9.89
C PRO A 105 -7.08 -1.25 -9.92
N MET A 106 -8.25 -0.66 -10.09
CA MET A 106 -8.53 0.76 -9.95
C MET A 106 -9.69 0.91 -8.98
N THR A 107 -9.45 1.48 -7.81
CA THR A 107 -10.43 1.49 -6.72
C THR A 107 -10.61 2.88 -6.13
N PHE A 108 -11.85 3.26 -5.90
CA PHE A 108 -12.21 4.35 -5.00
C PHE A 108 -12.18 3.84 -3.56
N THR A 109 -11.60 4.62 -2.67
CA THR A 109 -11.35 4.21 -1.29
C THR A 109 -11.87 5.22 -0.29
N GLY A 110 -12.35 4.69 0.83
CA GLY A 110 -12.67 5.44 2.04
C GLY A 110 -11.77 4.94 3.18
N THR A 111 -11.08 5.83 3.84
CA THR A 111 -10.12 5.51 4.90
C THR A 111 -10.54 6.17 6.20
N PHE A 112 -10.66 5.37 7.25
CA PHE A 112 -10.72 5.83 8.62
C PHE A 112 -9.32 5.72 9.24
N GLN A 113 -8.73 6.83 9.68
CA GLN A 113 -7.35 6.91 10.14
C GLN A 113 -7.26 7.52 11.54
N PRO A 114 -7.49 6.75 12.61
CA PRO A 114 -7.16 7.17 13.96
C PRO A 114 -5.63 7.25 14.14
N TYR A 115 -5.20 8.12 15.06
CA TYR A 115 -3.78 8.31 15.36
C TYR A 115 -3.54 8.48 16.86
N ILE A 116 -2.31 8.17 17.31
CA ILE A 116 -1.83 8.38 18.68
C ILE A 116 -0.42 8.94 18.57
N GLY A 117 -0.24 10.23 18.85
CA GLY A 117 1.03 10.93 18.58
C GLY A 117 1.40 10.81 17.11
N ASN A 118 2.60 10.33 16.80
CA ASN A 118 3.07 10.16 15.43
C ASN A 118 2.64 8.83 14.78
N PHE A 119 1.90 7.99 15.50
CA PHE A 119 1.45 6.70 14.98
C PHE A 119 0.06 6.80 14.39
N GLU A 120 -0.12 6.30 13.18
CA GLU A 120 -1.38 6.30 12.42
C GLU A 120 -1.83 4.86 12.14
N PHE A 121 -3.14 4.59 12.26
CA PHE A 121 -3.74 3.26 12.13
C PHE A 121 -4.86 3.29 11.10
N PRO A 122 -4.57 3.46 9.80
CA PRO A 122 -5.60 3.51 8.78
C PRO A 122 -6.30 2.17 8.59
N LEU A 123 -7.62 2.25 8.47
CA LEU A 123 -8.51 1.20 8.01
C LEU A 123 -9.19 1.68 6.75
N THR A 124 -8.95 1.03 5.63
CA THR A 124 -9.43 1.45 4.32
C THR A 124 -10.35 0.39 3.72
N PHE A 125 -11.45 0.84 3.13
CA PHE A 125 -12.31 0.03 2.29
C PHE A 125 -12.31 0.62 0.88
N GLY A 126 -12.18 -0.25 -0.15
CA GLY A 126 -12.15 0.14 -1.55
C GLY A 126 -13.11 -0.68 -2.41
N ILE A 127 -13.67 -0.02 -3.40
CA ILE A 127 -14.50 -0.63 -4.44
C ILE A 127 -14.08 -0.11 -5.81
N GLY A 128 -14.03 -0.98 -6.80
CA GLY A 128 -13.62 -0.58 -8.14
C GLY A 128 -13.68 -1.70 -9.17
N ALA A 129 -12.85 -1.57 -10.19
CA ALA A 129 -12.74 -2.55 -11.26
C ALA A 129 -11.27 -2.88 -11.54
N ALA A 130 -11.02 -4.09 -12.08
CA ALA A 130 -9.71 -4.51 -12.54
C ALA A 130 -9.69 -4.79 -14.03
N LEU A 131 -8.55 -4.45 -14.63
CA LEU A 131 -8.13 -5.02 -15.89
C LEU A 131 -7.31 -6.27 -15.59
N GLU A 132 -7.75 -7.41 -16.09
CA GLU A 132 -7.09 -8.69 -15.86
C GLU A 132 -6.55 -9.24 -17.17
N SER A 133 -5.36 -9.84 -17.15
CA SER A 133 -4.77 -10.48 -18.32
C SER A 133 -4.14 -11.82 -17.97
N TYR A 134 -4.53 -12.85 -18.75
CA TYR A 134 -3.96 -14.18 -18.67
C TYR A 134 -3.85 -14.78 -20.08
N LEU A 135 -2.68 -15.32 -20.44
CA LEU A 135 -2.43 -15.95 -21.77
C LEU A 135 -2.83 -15.06 -22.95
N ASN A 136 -2.47 -13.76 -22.93
CA ASN A 136 -2.82 -12.75 -23.94
C ASN A 136 -4.35 -12.55 -24.13
N ARG A 137 -5.17 -12.98 -23.19
CA ARG A 137 -6.60 -12.67 -23.13
C ARG A 137 -6.83 -11.66 -22.02
N ASN A 138 -7.47 -10.57 -22.38
CA ASN A 138 -7.88 -9.55 -21.45
C ASN A 138 -9.30 -9.81 -20.98
N TYR A 139 -9.53 -9.77 -19.68
CA TYR A 139 -10.84 -9.88 -19.03
C TYR A 139 -11.18 -8.50 -18.46
N PHE A 140 -12.35 -7.98 -18.80
CA PHE A 140 -12.82 -6.69 -18.33
C PHE A 140 -14.34 -6.61 -18.42
N PRO A 141 -15.02 -5.88 -17.49
CA PRO A 141 -14.54 -5.36 -16.20
C PRO A 141 -14.76 -6.37 -15.07
N GLY A 142 -13.73 -6.61 -14.27
CA GLY A 142 -13.89 -7.34 -13.00
C GLY A 142 -14.23 -6.38 -11.87
N LEU A 143 -15.28 -6.67 -11.08
CA LEU A 143 -15.52 -5.95 -9.82
C LEU A 143 -14.40 -6.27 -8.84
N ILE A 144 -13.98 -5.28 -8.07
CA ILE A 144 -13.06 -5.47 -6.95
C ILE A 144 -13.62 -4.85 -5.69
N LEU A 145 -13.51 -5.60 -4.62
CA LEU A 145 -13.67 -5.10 -3.25
C LEU A 145 -12.36 -5.33 -2.51
N LYS A 146 -11.86 -4.31 -1.82
CA LYS A 146 -10.65 -4.43 -0.99
C LYS A 146 -10.85 -3.82 0.38
N GLY A 147 -10.24 -4.47 1.38
CA GLY A 147 -10.11 -3.95 2.73
C GLY A 147 -8.63 -3.89 3.10
N GLN A 148 -8.16 -2.79 3.65
CA GLN A 148 -6.77 -2.58 4.04
C GLN A 148 -6.70 -2.17 5.50
N ALA A 149 -5.64 -2.63 6.18
CA ALA A 149 -5.30 -2.20 7.54
C ALA A 149 -3.80 -1.92 7.60
N GLY A 150 -3.43 -0.77 8.14
CA GLY A 150 -2.04 -0.32 8.17
C GLY A 150 -1.60 0.19 9.53
N PHE A 151 -0.29 0.27 9.68
CA PHE A 151 0.41 0.91 10.78
C PHE A 151 1.51 1.80 10.21
N PHE A 152 1.44 3.10 10.52
CA PHE A 152 2.36 4.10 10.00
C PHE A 152 2.97 4.92 11.12
N TYR A 153 4.17 5.39 10.86
CA TYR A 153 4.86 6.37 11.68
C TYR A 153 5.14 7.61 10.85
N ARG A 154 4.69 8.77 11.33
CA ARG A 154 4.96 10.06 10.71
C ARG A 154 6.33 10.55 11.16
N VAL A 155 7.30 10.48 10.27
CA VAL A 155 8.70 10.87 10.53
C VAL A 155 8.93 12.38 10.36
N ALA A 156 8.08 13.03 9.54
CA ALA A 156 8.10 14.46 9.28
C ALA A 156 6.69 14.94 8.93
N GLU A 157 6.45 16.24 8.89
CA GLU A 157 5.13 16.79 8.48
C GLU A 157 4.67 16.26 7.13
N SER A 158 5.61 16.11 6.17
CA SER A 158 5.33 15.67 4.81
C SER A 158 5.54 14.19 4.55
N TRP A 159 6.07 13.40 5.50
CA TRP A 159 6.38 11.99 5.24
C TRP A 159 5.92 11.06 6.34
N SER A 160 5.23 9.99 5.96
CA SER A 160 4.99 8.83 6.81
C SER A 160 5.37 7.53 6.11
N PHE A 161 5.87 6.58 6.89
CA PHE A 161 6.25 5.25 6.43
C PHE A 161 5.56 4.22 7.29
N GLY A 162 5.22 3.08 6.69
CA GLY A 162 4.51 2.05 7.42
C GLY A 162 4.43 0.72 6.69
N VAL A 163 3.64 -0.14 7.30
CA VAL A 163 3.27 -1.45 6.75
C VAL A 163 1.77 -1.50 6.58
N GLU A 164 1.31 -2.17 5.54
CA GLU A 164 -0.10 -2.36 5.28
C GLU A 164 -0.36 -3.80 4.84
N SER A 165 -1.48 -4.33 5.26
CA SER A 165 -2.03 -5.59 4.75
C SER A 165 -3.35 -5.30 4.05
N GLU A 166 -3.56 -5.95 2.92
CA GLU A 166 -4.75 -5.81 2.08
C GLU A 166 -5.39 -7.17 1.85
N TYR A 167 -6.69 -7.23 1.97
CA TYR A 167 -7.52 -8.34 1.53
C TYR A 167 -8.35 -7.92 0.34
N MET A 168 -8.20 -8.64 -0.79
CA MET A 168 -8.86 -8.30 -2.04
C MET A 168 -9.75 -9.44 -2.51
N TYR A 169 -10.99 -9.11 -2.85
CA TYR A 169 -12.02 -10.01 -3.40
C TYR A 169 -12.35 -9.58 -4.82
N MET A 170 -12.21 -10.53 -5.77
CA MET A 170 -12.40 -10.33 -7.20
C MET A 170 -13.43 -11.34 -7.72
N PRO A 171 -14.75 -11.06 -7.67
CA PRO A 171 -15.76 -11.95 -8.21
C PRO A 171 -15.75 -11.89 -9.74
N GLN A 172 -15.90 -13.06 -10.37
CA GLN A 172 -16.09 -13.21 -11.80
C GLN A 172 -17.50 -13.74 -12.06
N TRP A 173 -18.28 -12.97 -12.81
CA TRP A 173 -19.66 -13.34 -13.16
C TRP A 173 -19.82 -13.49 -14.66
N TYR A 174 -20.34 -14.63 -15.06
CA TYR A 174 -20.69 -14.94 -16.45
C TYR A 174 -22.20 -14.88 -16.60
N ALA A 175 -22.71 -13.99 -17.47
CA ALA A 175 -24.14 -13.78 -17.66
C ALA A 175 -24.84 -15.02 -18.27
N ASP A 176 -24.15 -15.66 -19.23
CA ASP A 176 -24.70 -16.79 -20.01
C ASP A 176 -24.36 -18.17 -19.42
N HIS A 177 -23.39 -18.23 -18.50
CA HIS A 177 -22.86 -19.47 -17.91
C HIS A 177 -22.64 -19.28 -16.41
N LYS A 178 -23.73 -19.25 -15.65
CA LYS A 178 -23.67 -19.03 -14.19
C LYS A 178 -22.89 -20.11 -13.45
N GLU A 179 -22.78 -21.31 -14.01
CA GLU A 179 -21.99 -22.43 -13.50
C GLU A 179 -20.47 -22.15 -13.56
N TRP A 180 -20.03 -21.14 -14.30
CA TRP A 180 -18.63 -20.71 -14.38
C TRP A 180 -18.32 -19.53 -13.46
N ASN A 181 -19.31 -19.06 -12.70
CA ASN A 181 -19.06 -18.02 -11.72
C ASN A 181 -18.05 -18.49 -10.69
N ASP A 182 -17.03 -17.68 -10.48
CA ASP A 182 -15.96 -17.96 -9.54
C ASP A 182 -15.53 -16.64 -8.87
N TYR A 183 -14.57 -16.72 -7.98
CA TYR A 183 -14.01 -15.53 -7.33
C TYR A 183 -12.53 -15.75 -6.98
N GLY A 184 -11.76 -14.70 -7.06
CA GLY A 184 -10.39 -14.65 -6.60
C GLY A 184 -10.29 -13.98 -5.24
N LEU A 185 -9.53 -14.62 -4.33
CA LEU A 185 -9.15 -14.05 -3.05
C LEU A 185 -7.65 -13.87 -2.97
N PHE A 186 -7.22 -12.68 -2.60
CA PHE A 186 -5.82 -12.35 -2.41
C PHE A 186 -5.62 -11.67 -1.06
N LEU A 187 -4.53 -12.02 -0.40
CA LEU A 187 -3.98 -11.30 0.72
C LEU A 187 -2.69 -10.64 0.27
N SER A 188 -2.45 -9.41 0.64
CA SER A 188 -1.16 -8.78 0.44
C SER A 188 -0.62 -8.19 1.74
N ALA A 189 0.68 -8.01 1.79
CA ALA A 189 1.35 -7.26 2.83
C ALA A 189 2.60 -6.60 2.27
N GLY A 190 2.91 -5.38 2.70
CA GLY A 190 4.03 -4.65 2.15
C GLY A 190 4.42 -3.39 2.90
N LEU A 191 5.39 -2.69 2.30
CA LEU A 191 5.95 -1.44 2.79
C LEU A 191 5.34 -0.29 2.01
N ILE A 192 4.97 0.76 2.74
CA ILE A 192 4.29 1.92 2.17
C ILE A 192 4.99 3.20 2.61
N ALA A 193 5.14 4.11 1.66
CA ALA A 193 5.52 5.50 1.88
C ALA A 193 4.35 6.41 1.51
N ARG A 194 4.11 7.46 2.31
CA ARG A 194 3.12 8.50 2.05
C ARG A 194 3.79 9.86 2.08
N TYR A 195 3.50 10.67 1.08
CA TYR A 195 3.89 12.07 1.02
C TYR A 195 2.66 12.95 1.24
N HIS A 196 2.68 13.76 2.29
CA HIS A 196 1.61 14.67 2.71
C HIS A 196 1.90 16.08 2.23
N PHE A 197 0.85 16.82 1.77
CA PHE A 197 0.96 18.19 1.26
C PHE A 197 -0.36 18.96 1.39
#